data_e52d99c719ac6dca9d7c89f75167e8b0
#
_entry.id   e52d99c719ac6dca9d7c89f75167e8b0
#
_cell.length_a   1.000
_cell.length_b   1.000
_cell.length_c   1.000
_cell.angle_alpha   90.00
_cell.angle_beta   90.00
_cell.angle_gamma   90.00
#
_symmetry.space_group_name_H-M   'P 1'
#
loop_
_entity.id
_entity.type
_entity.pdbx_description
1 polymer ?
#
loop_
_entity_poly.entity_id
_entity_poly.type
_entity_poly.pdbx_seq_one_letter_code
_entity_poly.pdbx_strand_id
1 'polypeptide(L)'
;MKVYQTNEIKNIALLGNDGAGKTTLTEALLFESGIIKRRGRITAKNTVSDYFPVEQEYGYSVFSTVYHVEWNNKKLNIIDCPGSDDFVGAAMTALNVTDTAILLLNGQYGPEVGTQNHFRYTEKLGKPVIFLVNQLDHEKCDYDNVLEQLQNIYGSKVVPVQYPLETGPNFHEIIDVLLMKKYSWGPEGGAPTIEEVPASEMDKAMEMHKALVEAAAEHDETLMEKFFETESLTEDEMREGIRKGLAARGMFPVFCVCAGKDMGVRRLMEFLGNVVPFVDEMPPVHNTRGEVVEPKADGPTSLFFFKTAVE
;
A
#
# COMPACT_ATOMS: atom_id res chain seq x y z
N MET A 1 -19.09 7.47 18.18
CA MET A 1 -17.88 6.91 17.52
C MET A 1 -18.18 5.45 17.21
N LYS A 2 -18.00 5.00 15.97
CA LYS A 2 -18.19 3.59 15.61
C LYS A 2 -17.13 2.74 16.33
N VAL A 3 -17.53 1.62 16.90
CA VAL A 3 -16.61 0.63 17.47
C VAL A 3 -16.31 -0.39 16.39
N TYR A 4 -15.05 -0.54 16.05
CA TYR A 4 -14.56 -1.50 15.07
C TYR A 4 -14.08 -2.77 15.76
N GLN A 5 -14.37 -3.92 15.14
CA GLN A 5 -13.86 -5.21 15.60
C GLN A 5 -12.43 -5.42 15.07
N THR A 6 -11.67 -6.35 15.66
CA THR A 6 -10.29 -6.66 15.27
C THR A 6 -10.14 -6.94 13.77
N ASN A 7 -11.08 -7.68 13.19
CA ASN A 7 -11.13 -8.00 11.75
C ASN A 7 -11.66 -6.88 10.85
N GLU A 8 -11.93 -5.70 11.40
CA GLU A 8 -12.31 -4.49 10.66
C GLU A 8 -11.19 -3.44 10.65
N ILE A 9 -10.10 -3.68 11.39
CA ILE A 9 -8.98 -2.74 11.57
C ILE A 9 -7.77 -3.24 10.78
N LYS A 10 -7.11 -2.33 10.08
CA LYS A 10 -5.84 -2.56 9.39
C LYS A 10 -4.83 -1.50 9.85
N ASN A 11 -3.61 -1.92 10.17
CA ASN A 11 -2.54 -1.05 10.62
C ASN A 11 -1.42 -1.02 9.57
N ILE A 12 -1.16 0.14 9.00
CA ILE A 12 -0.35 0.31 7.80
C ILE A 12 0.73 1.36 8.03
N ALA A 13 1.98 1.05 7.66
CA ALA A 13 3.06 2.04 7.57
C ALA A 13 3.24 2.49 6.12
N LEU A 14 3.29 3.81 5.88
CA LEU A 14 3.71 4.38 4.60
C LEU A 14 5.21 4.65 4.66
N LEU A 15 5.96 3.94 3.85
CA LEU A 15 7.41 4.00 3.74
C LEU A 15 7.81 4.34 2.29
N GLY A 16 9.06 4.64 2.07
CA GLY A 16 9.61 4.96 0.76
C GLY A 16 10.62 6.10 0.84
N ASN A 17 11.38 6.28 -0.21
CA ASN A 17 12.39 7.32 -0.29
C ASN A 17 11.80 8.74 -0.14
N ASP A 18 12.64 9.73 0.16
CA ASP A 18 12.19 11.12 0.11
C ASP A 18 11.75 11.49 -1.31
N GLY A 19 10.71 12.32 -1.43
CA GLY A 19 10.14 12.69 -2.73
C GLY A 19 9.26 11.62 -3.41
N ALA A 20 9.09 10.40 -2.85
CA ALA A 20 8.19 9.39 -3.40
C ALA A 20 6.69 9.78 -3.33
N GLY A 21 6.33 10.79 -2.52
CA GLY A 21 4.98 11.34 -2.44
C GLY A 21 4.10 10.76 -1.32
N LYS A 22 4.70 10.27 -0.23
CA LYS A 22 3.99 9.74 0.95
C LYS A 22 2.99 10.73 1.53
N THR A 23 3.44 11.93 1.86
CA THR A 23 2.59 13.02 2.37
C THR A 23 1.48 13.40 1.38
N THR A 24 1.75 13.40 0.08
CA THR A 24 0.73 13.63 -0.96
C THR A 24 -0.31 12.51 -0.99
N LEU A 25 0.12 11.25 -0.82
CA LEU A 25 -0.78 10.11 -0.72
C LEU A 25 -1.63 10.18 0.57
N THR A 26 -1.03 10.58 1.69
CA THR A 26 -1.74 10.83 2.96
C THR A 26 -2.89 11.82 2.76
N GLU A 27 -2.63 12.95 2.12
CA GLU A 27 -3.65 13.95 1.79
C GLU A 27 -4.74 13.37 0.86
N ALA A 28 -4.35 12.56 -0.13
CA ALA A 28 -5.28 11.91 -1.05
C ALA A 28 -6.19 10.89 -0.33
N LEU A 29 -5.64 10.05 0.54
CA LEU A 29 -6.39 9.07 1.33
C LEU A 29 -7.41 9.75 2.27
N LEU A 30 -7.00 10.82 2.95
CA LEU A 30 -7.87 11.58 3.84
C LEU A 30 -8.97 12.34 3.07
N PHE A 31 -8.67 12.81 1.88
CA PHE A 31 -9.64 13.50 1.03
C PHE A 31 -10.66 12.53 0.43
N GLU A 32 -10.21 11.45 -0.17
CA GLU A 32 -11.06 10.45 -0.80
C GLU A 32 -11.95 9.69 0.21
N SER A 33 -11.50 9.55 1.47
CA SER A 33 -12.32 9.03 2.56
C SER A 33 -13.31 10.05 3.15
N GLY A 34 -13.23 11.33 2.74
CA GLY A 34 -14.10 12.41 3.20
C GLY A 34 -13.77 12.96 4.59
N ILE A 35 -12.64 12.58 5.19
CA ILE A 35 -12.18 13.11 6.49
C ILE A 35 -11.79 14.58 6.37
N ILE A 36 -11.10 14.94 5.30
CA ILE A 36 -10.80 16.33 4.99
C ILE A 36 -11.61 16.76 3.76
N LYS A 37 -12.07 18.02 3.76
CA LYS A 37 -12.85 18.59 2.65
C LYS A 37 -11.98 19.24 1.58
N ARG A 38 -10.73 19.50 1.88
CA ARG A 38 -9.76 20.14 0.99
C ARG A 38 -8.37 19.54 1.26
N ARG A 39 -7.70 19.17 0.20
CA ARG A 39 -6.30 18.65 0.26
C ARG A 39 -5.33 19.77 0.61
N GLY A 40 -4.40 19.47 1.50
CA GLY A 40 -3.20 20.26 1.69
C GLY A 40 -2.19 20.05 0.57
N ARG A 41 -1.18 20.90 0.54
CA ARG A 41 -0.03 20.81 -0.37
C ARG A 41 1.24 21.14 0.40
N ILE A 42 2.31 20.40 0.18
CA ILE A 42 3.62 20.64 0.81
C ILE A 42 4.10 22.08 0.51
N THR A 43 3.97 22.51 -0.75
CA THR A 43 4.34 23.88 -1.17
C THR A 43 3.51 24.98 -0.53
N ALA A 44 2.28 24.66 -0.10
CA ALA A 44 1.40 25.59 0.61
C ALA A 44 1.55 25.48 2.15
N LYS A 45 2.39 24.56 2.64
CA LYS A 45 2.69 24.33 4.07
C LYS A 45 1.44 24.07 4.92
N ASN A 46 0.48 23.34 4.36
CA ASN A 46 -0.85 23.14 4.97
C ASN A 46 -1.33 21.68 4.92
N THR A 47 -0.40 20.73 4.83
CA THR A 47 -0.69 19.30 4.90
C THR A 47 -1.02 18.87 6.33
N VAL A 48 -1.79 17.80 6.45
CA VAL A 48 -2.20 17.25 7.76
C VAL A 48 -1.02 16.59 8.48
N SER A 49 -0.09 15.97 7.75
CA SER A 49 1.03 15.24 8.34
C SER A 49 2.23 16.13 8.69
N ASP A 50 2.58 17.10 7.84
CA ASP A 50 3.75 17.98 8.07
C ASP A 50 3.31 19.29 8.70
N TYR A 51 2.90 19.26 9.96
CA TYR A 51 2.36 20.42 10.68
C TYR A 51 3.37 21.10 11.60
N PHE A 52 4.52 20.47 11.90
CA PHE A 52 5.55 21.10 12.69
C PHE A 52 6.29 22.18 11.89
N PRO A 53 6.67 23.31 12.55
CA PRO A 53 7.39 24.39 11.88
C PRO A 53 8.64 23.94 11.13
N VAL A 54 9.39 22.99 11.67
CA VAL A 54 10.60 22.43 11.05
C VAL A 54 10.27 21.73 9.73
N GLU A 55 9.20 20.94 9.67
CA GLU A 55 8.76 20.24 8.46
C GLU A 55 8.31 21.23 7.39
N GLN A 56 7.57 22.25 7.82
CA GLN A 56 7.09 23.32 6.92
C GLN A 56 8.24 24.22 6.42
N GLU A 57 9.29 24.41 7.21
CA GLU A 57 10.47 25.18 6.81
C GLU A 57 11.29 24.44 5.76
N TYR A 58 11.58 23.17 6.02
CA TYR A 58 12.43 22.36 5.15
C TYR A 58 11.65 21.68 4.00
N GLY A 59 10.33 21.53 4.10
CA GLY A 59 9.49 20.97 3.05
C GLY A 59 9.56 19.44 2.94
N TYR A 60 9.95 18.76 4.02
CA TYR A 60 9.93 17.31 4.14
C TYR A 60 9.58 16.86 5.57
N SER A 61 9.07 15.63 5.70
CA SER A 61 8.66 15.05 6.96
C SER A 61 9.87 14.69 7.84
N VAL A 62 9.83 15.08 9.10
CA VAL A 62 10.84 14.76 10.14
C VAL A 62 10.27 13.75 11.14
N PHE A 63 8.98 13.84 11.41
CA PHE A 63 8.27 12.99 12.35
C PHE A 63 7.27 12.08 11.63
N SER A 64 7.04 10.90 12.20
CA SER A 64 5.91 10.07 11.74
C SER A 64 4.60 10.69 12.19
N THR A 65 3.56 10.65 11.35
CA THR A 65 2.22 11.14 11.69
C THR A 65 1.22 10.01 11.62
N VAL A 66 0.40 9.88 12.69
CA VAL A 66 -0.62 8.86 12.80
C VAL A 66 -1.96 9.44 12.41
N TYR A 67 -2.65 8.80 11.48
CA TYR A 67 -4.01 9.14 11.10
C TYR A 67 -4.82 7.88 10.78
N HIS A 68 -6.10 8.02 10.53
CA HIS A 68 -6.93 6.92 10.08
C HIS A 68 -7.88 7.36 8.99
N VAL A 69 -8.28 6.42 8.17
CA VAL A 69 -9.38 6.58 7.21
C VAL A 69 -10.40 5.47 7.42
N GLU A 70 -11.66 5.80 7.16
CA GLU A 70 -12.75 4.83 7.17
C GLU A 70 -13.19 4.56 5.73
N TRP A 71 -13.12 3.29 5.31
CA TRP A 71 -13.48 2.88 3.97
C TRP A 71 -14.20 1.54 3.96
N ASN A 72 -15.37 1.48 3.32
CA ASN A 72 -16.16 0.25 3.20
C ASN A 72 -16.30 -0.54 4.51
N ASN A 73 -16.67 0.14 5.61
CA ASN A 73 -16.79 -0.40 6.96
C ASN A 73 -15.49 -0.92 7.58
N LYS A 74 -14.34 -0.65 7.00
CA LYS A 74 -13.02 -0.92 7.60
C LYS A 74 -12.40 0.37 8.11
N LYS A 75 -11.58 0.26 9.15
CA LYS A 75 -10.73 1.33 9.67
C LYS A 75 -9.29 1.05 9.31
N LEU A 76 -8.70 1.92 8.50
CA LEU A 76 -7.29 1.86 8.13
C LEU A 76 -6.54 2.86 9.02
N ASN A 77 -5.80 2.38 10.00
CA ASN A 77 -4.85 3.18 10.77
C ASN A 77 -3.57 3.27 9.94
N ILE A 78 -3.10 4.47 9.69
CA ILE A 78 -1.97 4.70 8.80
C ILE A 78 -0.94 5.57 9.52
N ILE A 79 0.33 5.19 9.40
CA ILE A 79 1.46 5.97 9.91
C ILE A 79 2.28 6.45 8.71
N ASP A 80 2.21 7.75 8.43
CA ASP A 80 3.08 8.41 7.45
C ASP A 80 4.47 8.59 8.05
N CYS A 81 5.49 8.01 7.42
CA CYS A 81 6.86 8.00 7.93
C CYS A 81 7.77 8.93 7.12
N PRO A 82 8.75 9.58 7.75
CA PRO A 82 9.80 10.31 7.03
C PRO A 82 10.52 9.41 6.01
N GLY A 83 10.89 10.00 4.87
CA GLY A 83 11.59 9.27 3.80
C GLY A 83 13.11 9.35 3.86
N SER A 84 13.66 10.29 4.63
CA SER A 84 15.11 10.43 4.79
C SER A 84 15.68 9.37 5.73
N ASP A 85 16.84 8.82 5.38
CA ASP A 85 17.57 7.85 6.21
C ASP A 85 17.99 8.45 7.58
N ASP A 86 18.09 9.77 7.70
CA ASP A 86 18.38 10.46 8.98
C ASP A 86 17.27 10.21 10.02
N PHE A 87 16.04 9.93 9.58
CA PHE A 87 14.88 9.71 10.44
C PHE A 87 14.38 8.25 10.45
N VAL A 88 15.22 7.32 10.07
CA VAL A 88 14.89 5.88 10.00
C VAL A 88 14.31 5.32 11.30
N GLY A 89 14.65 5.89 12.45
CA GLY A 89 14.05 5.51 13.74
C GLY A 89 12.54 5.63 13.79
N ALA A 90 11.97 6.61 13.09
CA ALA A 90 10.52 6.79 12.97
C ALA A 90 9.87 5.66 12.16
N ALA A 91 10.50 5.24 11.06
CA ALA A 91 10.05 4.11 10.24
C ALA A 91 10.10 2.79 11.02
N MET A 92 11.20 2.53 11.74
CA MET A 92 11.34 1.34 12.59
C MET A 92 10.29 1.27 13.69
N THR A 93 10.00 2.41 14.33
CA THR A 93 8.98 2.48 15.37
C THR A 93 7.57 2.25 14.82
N ALA A 94 7.27 2.81 13.65
CA ALA A 94 6.00 2.59 12.96
C ALA A 94 5.81 1.12 12.59
N LEU A 95 6.84 0.46 12.05
CA LEU A 95 6.79 -0.96 11.69
C LEU A 95 6.54 -1.89 12.88
N ASN A 96 6.93 -1.51 14.09
CA ASN A 96 6.63 -2.31 15.29
C ASN A 96 5.15 -2.34 15.66
N VAL A 97 4.38 -1.33 15.25
CA VAL A 97 2.94 -1.18 15.61
C VAL A 97 2.01 -1.28 14.41
N THR A 98 2.52 -1.62 13.25
CA THR A 98 1.74 -1.84 12.02
C THR A 98 1.88 -3.27 11.54
N ASP A 99 0.89 -3.73 10.77
CA ASP A 99 0.81 -5.11 10.28
C ASP A 99 1.32 -5.22 8.84
N THR A 100 1.17 -4.16 8.05
CA THR A 100 1.56 -4.12 6.63
C THR A 100 2.31 -2.84 6.33
N ALA A 101 3.30 -2.91 5.45
CA ALA A 101 4.03 -1.76 4.93
C ALA A 101 3.66 -1.49 3.46
N ILE A 102 3.41 -0.23 3.12
CA ILE A 102 3.36 0.24 1.74
C ILE A 102 4.69 0.93 1.46
N LEU A 103 5.42 0.44 0.47
CA LEU A 103 6.63 1.05 -0.04
C LEU A 103 6.30 1.87 -1.29
N LEU A 104 6.25 3.20 -1.13
CA LEU A 104 6.06 4.12 -2.24
C LEU A 104 7.34 4.27 -3.04
N LEU A 105 7.18 4.21 -4.36
CA LEU A 105 8.22 4.43 -5.34
C LEU A 105 7.87 5.64 -6.22
N ASN A 106 8.86 6.42 -6.56
CA ASN A 106 8.73 7.41 -7.61
C ASN A 106 8.80 6.71 -8.97
N GLY A 107 7.80 6.93 -9.83
CA GLY A 107 7.73 6.30 -11.16
C GLY A 107 8.87 6.66 -12.11
N GLN A 108 9.62 7.73 -11.81
CA GLN A 108 10.80 8.12 -12.57
C GLN A 108 12.08 7.37 -12.12
N TYR A 109 12.23 7.14 -10.80
CA TYR A 109 13.48 6.65 -10.23
C TYR A 109 13.45 5.18 -9.85
N GLY A 110 12.26 4.61 -9.67
CA GLY A 110 12.08 3.23 -9.21
C GLY A 110 12.56 3.01 -7.77
N PRO A 111 13.10 1.82 -7.46
CA PRO A 111 13.55 1.45 -6.13
C PRO A 111 14.89 2.09 -5.76
N GLU A 112 14.87 3.26 -5.14
CA GLU A 112 16.02 4.00 -4.65
C GLU A 112 16.63 3.36 -3.38
N VAL A 113 17.78 3.87 -2.92
CA VAL A 113 18.48 3.35 -1.73
C VAL A 113 17.60 3.36 -0.48
N GLY A 114 16.87 4.45 -0.23
CA GLY A 114 15.92 4.53 0.89
C GLY A 114 14.82 3.48 0.83
N THR A 115 14.32 3.16 -0.38
CA THR A 115 13.34 2.07 -0.58
C THR A 115 13.94 0.72 -0.19
N GLN A 116 15.18 0.43 -0.61
CA GLN A 116 15.86 -0.82 -0.28
C GLN A 116 16.15 -0.94 1.22
N ASN A 117 16.54 0.16 1.87
CA ASN A 117 16.72 0.21 3.32
C ASN A 117 15.41 -0.08 4.06
N HIS A 118 14.32 0.58 3.67
CA HIS A 118 13.00 0.33 4.27
C HIS A 118 12.55 -1.12 4.05
N PHE A 119 12.78 -1.70 2.86
CA PHE A 119 12.45 -3.11 2.61
C PHE A 119 13.21 -4.06 3.54
N ARG A 120 14.52 -3.84 3.78
CA ARG A 120 15.31 -4.63 4.75
C ARG A 120 14.73 -4.57 6.17
N TYR A 121 14.19 -3.41 6.58
CA TYR A 121 13.53 -3.30 7.89
C TYR A 121 12.21 -4.08 7.93
N THR A 122 11.41 -4.05 6.86
CA THR A 122 10.21 -4.90 6.79
C THR A 122 10.56 -6.37 6.83
N GLU A 123 11.64 -6.79 6.16
CA GLU A 123 12.15 -8.15 6.18
C GLU A 123 12.58 -8.58 7.58
N LYS A 124 13.38 -7.76 8.26
CA LYS A 124 13.83 -8.00 9.65
C LYS A 124 12.67 -8.16 10.63
N LEU A 125 11.57 -7.44 10.41
CA LEU A 125 10.40 -7.45 11.29
C LEU A 125 9.28 -8.37 10.78
N GLY A 126 9.50 -9.11 9.70
CA GLY A 126 8.52 -10.04 9.13
C GLY A 126 7.25 -9.35 8.59
N LYS A 127 7.32 -8.08 8.19
CA LYS A 127 6.14 -7.34 7.76
C LYS A 127 5.81 -7.56 6.28
N PRO A 128 4.55 -7.85 5.93
CA PRO A 128 4.04 -7.81 4.56
C PRO A 128 4.36 -6.51 3.84
N VAL A 129 4.62 -6.58 2.54
CA VAL A 129 4.97 -5.42 1.73
C VAL A 129 4.08 -5.32 0.50
N ILE A 130 3.59 -4.11 0.24
CA ILE A 130 2.94 -3.71 -1.01
C ILE A 130 3.80 -2.63 -1.64
N PHE A 131 4.18 -2.80 -2.90
CA PHE A 131 4.82 -1.75 -3.67
C PHE A 131 3.78 -0.86 -4.33
N LEU A 132 3.99 0.44 -4.29
CA LEU A 132 3.09 1.43 -4.85
C LEU A 132 3.87 2.40 -5.74
N VAL A 133 3.75 2.23 -7.05
CA VAL A 133 4.36 3.14 -8.02
C VAL A 133 3.50 4.39 -8.15
N ASN A 134 4.06 5.52 -7.77
CA ASN A 134 3.40 6.83 -7.72
C ASN A 134 3.99 7.79 -8.75
N GLN A 135 3.34 8.93 -8.96
CA GLN A 135 3.76 9.96 -9.91
C GLN A 135 3.81 9.46 -11.36
N LEU A 136 2.84 8.62 -11.72
CA LEU A 136 2.72 8.06 -13.07
C LEU A 136 2.48 9.13 -14.15
N ASP A 137 2.06 10.32 -13.76
CA ASP A 137 1.88 11.50 -14.63
C ASP A 137 3.16 12.31 -14.87
N HIS A 138 4.29 11.91 -14.28
CA HIS A 138 5.56 12.58 -14.49
C HIS A 138 6.13 12.22 -15.88
N GLU A 139 6.63 13.22 -16.63
CA GLU A 139 7.10 13.07 -18.02
C GLU A 139 8.19 12.00 -18.22
N LYS A 140 8.96 11.70 -17.17
CA LYS A 140 10.05 10.70 -17.16
C LYS A 140 9.65 9.40 -16.46
N CYS A 141 8.37 9.21 -16.18
CA CYS A 141 7.90 7.96 -15.60
C CYS A 141 8.02 6.82 -16.61
N ASP A 142 8.59 5.71 -16.15
CA ASP A 142 8.71 4.47 -16.93
C ASP A 142 8.30 3.30 -16.00
N TYR A 143 7.02 2.97 -16.03
CA TYR A 143 6.47 1.92 -15.17
C TYR A 143 7.06 0.54 -15.45
N ASP A 144 7.25 0.17 -16.70
CA ASP A 144 7.76 -1.15 -17.08
C ASP A 144 9.20 -1.32 -16.59
N ASN A 145 10.04 -0.29 -16.71
CA ASN A 145 11.39 -0.29 -16.15
C ASN A 145 11.40 -0.35 -14.61
N VAL A 146 10.47 0.35 -13.94
CA VAL A 146 10.34 0.28 -12.48
C VAL A 146 9.95 -1.13 -12.04
N LEU A 147 9.00 -1.77 -12.73
CA LEU A 147 8.58 -3.13 -12.44
C LEU A 147 9.72 -4.13 -12.65
N GLU A 148 10.46 -4.01 -13.76
CA GLU A 148 11.64 -4.84 -14.04
C GLU A 148 12.71 -4.69 -12.94
N GLN A 149 13.01 -3.47 -12.51
CA GLN A 149 13.95 -3.21 -11.40
C GLN A 149 13.48 -3.86 -10.10
N LEU A 150 12.19 -3.77 -9.77
CA LEU A 150 11.63 -4.42 -8.59
C LEU A 150 11.79 -5.94 -8.67
N GLN A 151 11.48 -6.54 -9.80
CA GLN A 151 11.63 -7.99 -10.02
C GLN A 151 13.08 -8.44 -9.98
N ASN A 152 14.01 -7.64 -10.52
CA ASN A 152 15.44 -7.94 -10.46
C ASN A 152 16.00 -7.88 -9.02
N ILE A 153 15.47 -6.99 -8.16
CA ILE A 153 15.95 -6.82 -6.78
C ILE A 153 15.27 -7.80 -5.81
N TYR A 154 13.95 -8.00 -5.95
CA TYR A 154 13.13 -8.73 -4.98
C TYR A 154 12.59 -10.08 -5.50
N GLY A 155 12.90 -10.42 -6.74
CA GLY A 155 12.58 -11.71 -7.36
C GLY A 155 11.15 -11.85 -7.87
N SER A 156 10.78 -13.11 -8.16
CA SER A 156 9.46 -13.49 -8.71
C SER A 156 8.28 -13.23 -7.77
N LYS A 157 8.54 -12.92 -6.51
CA LYS A 157 7.51 -12.54 -5.54
C LYS A 157 6.86 -11.18 -5.84
N VAL A 158 7.48 -10.36 -6.68
CA VAL A 158 6.94 -9.08 -7.14
C VAL A 158 5.92 -9.33 -8.25
N VAL A 159 4.64 -9.14 -7.93
CA VAL A 159 3.54 -9.45 -8.85
C VAL A 159 2.68 -8.20 -9.07
N PRO A 160 2.57 -7.71 -10.31
CA PRO A 160 1.73 -6.56 -10.61
C PRO A 160 0.26 -6.93 -10.47
N VAL A 161 -0.49 -6.11 -9.72
CA VAL A 161 -1.96 -6.16 -9.61
C VAL A 161 -2.59 -5.17 -10.57
N GLN A 162 -1.84 -4.15 -10.95
CA GLN A 162 -2.26 -3.10 -11.86
C GLN A 162 -1.12 -2.69 -12.78
N TYR A 163 -1.46 -2.21 -13.97
CA TYR A 163 -0.51 -1.50 -14.84
C TYR A 163 -1.17 -0.31 -15.54
N PRO A 164 -0.44 0.79 -15.79
CA PRO A 164 -0.95 1.93 -16.53
C PRO A 164 -0.96 1.63 -18.03
N LEU A 165 -1.95 2.16 -18.79
CA LEU A 165 -1.94 2.09 -20.25
C LEU A 165 -0.92 3.05 -20.85
N GLU A 166 -0.79 4.23 -20.28
CA GLU A 166 0.23 5.23 -20.63
C GLU A 166 0.82 5.83 -19.36
N THR A 167 2.05 6.30 -19.43
CA THR A 167 2.71 7.08 -18.37
C THR A 167 3.04 8.49 -18.87
N GLY A 168 3.41 9.37 -17.96
CA GLY A 168 3.70 10.77 -18.28
C GLY A 168 2.45 11.66 -18.28
N PRO A 169 2.53 12.84 -18.95
CA PRO A 169 1.47 13.85 -18.89
C PRO A 169 0.07 13.37 -19.31
N ASN A 170 0.01 12.29 -20.10
CA ASN A 170 -1.24 11.70 -20.58
C ASN A 170 -1.77 10.60 -19.65
N PHE A 171 -1.11 10.30 -18.56
CA PHE A 171 -1.56 9.27 -17.61
C PHE A 171 -2.97 9.57 -17.10
N HIS A 172 -3.90 8.67 -17.38
CA HIS A 172 -5.29 8.74 -16.91
C HIS A 172 -6.01 7.38 -16.91
N GLU A 173 -5.33 6.28 -17.26
CA GLU A 173 -5.92 4.94 -17.34
C GLU A 173 -5.05 3.88 -16.68
N ILE A 174 -5.69 2.97 -15.94
CA ILE A 174 -5.07 1.81 -15.29
C ILE A 174 -5.88 0.56 -15.63
N ILE A 175 -5.21 -0.53 -15.95
CA ILE A 175 -5.81 -1.88 -15.97
C ILE A 175 -5.58 -2.52 -14.61
N ASP A 176 -6.65 -2.97 -13.97
CA ASP A 176 -6.62 -3.79 -12.75
C ASP A 176 -6.75 -5.26 -13.16
N VAL A 177 -5.68 -6.02 -13.03
CA VAL A 177 -5.65 -7.42 -13.47
C VAL A 177 -6.27 -8.36 -12.44
N LEU A 178 -6.47 -7.93 -11.19
CA LEU A 178 -7.23 -8.70 -10.21
C LEU A 178 -8.71 -8.72 -10.57
N LEU A 179 -9.28 -7.59 -10.96
CA LEU A 179 -10.69 -7.43 -11.27
C LEU A 179 -11.00 -7.55 -12.78
N MET A 180 -9.97 -7.58 -13.61
CA MET A 180 -10.08 -7.53 -15.08
C MET A 180 -10.95 -6.37 -15.55
N LYS A 181 -10.62 -5.15 -15.04
CA LYS A 181 -11.32 -3.91 -15.34
C LYS A 181 -10.33 -2.79 -15.70
N LYS A 182 -10.79 -1.91 -16.56
CA LYS A 182 -10.12 -0.64 -16.85
C LYS A 182 -10.72 0.48 -15.99
N TYR A 183 -9.86 1.24 -15.37
CA TYR A 183 -10.18 2.47 -14.64
C TYR A 183 -9.65 3.66 -15.42
N SER A 184 -10.51 4.64 -15.70
CA SER A 184 -10.15 5.87 -16.40
C SER A 184 -10.65 7.10 -15.65
N TRP A 185 -9.86 8.17 -15.70
CA TRP A 185 -10.13 9.43 -15.01
C TRP A 185 -10.14 10.59 -15.98
N GLY A 186 -10.88 11.65 -15.63
CA GLY A 186 -10.73 12.95 -16.26
C GLY A 186 -9.39 13.61 -15.90
N PRO A 187 -9.03 14.73 -16.58
CA PRO A 187 -7.75 15.43 -16.37
C PRO A 187 -7.47 15.86 -14.94
N GLU A 188 -8.52 16.17 -14.18
CA GLU A 188 -8.45 16.63 -12.78
C GLU A 188 -8.59 15.48 -11.76
N GLY A 189 -8.63 14.22 -12.21
CA GLY A 189 -8.87 13.06 -11.34
C GLY A 189 -10.34 12.89 -10.95
N GLY A 190 -10.59 12.50 -9.69
CA GLY A 190 -11.94 12.29 -9.15
C GLY A 190 -12.40 10.82 -9.22
N ALA A 191 -13.71 10.59 -9.33
CA ALA A 191 -14.25 9.25 -9.43
C ALA A 191 -13.92 8.64 -10.80
N PRO A 192 -13.40 7.39 -10.86
CA PRO A 192 -13.09 6.75 -12.12
C PRO A 192 -14.36 6.30 -12.87
N THR A 193 -14.26 6.26 -14.18
CA THR A 193 -15.11 5.40 -15.01
C THR A 193 -14.52 4.00 -15.00
N ILE A 194 -15.35 2.98 -14.78
CA ILE A 194 -14.92 1.58 -14.73
C ILE A 194 -15.54 0.85 -15.91
N GLU A 195 -14.70 0.24 -16.74
CA GLU A 195 -15.08 -0.42 -17.99
C GLU A 195 -14.41 -1.80 -18.08
N GLU A 196 -14.83 -2.58 -19.07
CA GLU A 196 -14.15 -3.84 -19.40
C GLU A 196 -12.76 -3.54 -19.98
N VAL A 197 -11.83 -4.50 -19.85
CA VAL A 197 -10.52 -4.41 -20.47
C VAL A 197 -10.70 -4.30 -22.00
N PRO A 198 -10.06 -3.31 -22.65
CA PRO A 198 -10.17 -3.15 -24.09
C PRO A 198 -9.56 -4.35 -24.83
N ALA A 199 -10.11 -4.69 -26.00
CA ALA A 199 -9.66 -5.83 -26.79
C ALA A 199 -8.15 -5.78 -27.14
N SER A 200 -7.59 -4.58 -27.30
CA SER A 200 -6.16 -4.40 -27.57
C SER A 200 -5.25 -4.78 -26.38
N GLU A 201 -5.78 -4.76 -25.16
CA GLU A 201 -5.04 -5.05 -23.92
C GLU A 201 -5.40 -6.43 -23.35
N MET A 202 -6.39 -7.11 -23.90
CA MET A 202 -6.94 -8.33 -23.34
C MET A 202 -5.88 -9.43 -23.18
N ASP A 203 -5.04 -9.65 -24.18
CA ASP A 203 -4.01 -10.70 -24.13
C ASP A 203 -2.99 -10.43 -23.01
N LYS A 204 -2.48 -9.18 -22.90
CA LYS A 204 -1.57 -8.76 -21.84
C LYS A 204 -2.22 -8.87 -20.46
N ALA A 205 -3.46 -8.40 -20.33
CA ALA A 205 -4.20 -8.46 -19.07
C ALA A 205 -4.46 -9.89 -18.62
N MET A 206 -4.82 -10.81 -19.55
CA MET A 206 -5.03 -12.22 -19.23
C MET A 206 -3.73 -12.93 -18.84
N GLU A 207 -2.62 -12.67 -19.50
CA GLU A 207 -1.31 -13.21 -19.12
C GLU A 207 -0.94 -12.78 -17.70
N MET A 208 -1.06 -11.49 -17.38
CA MET A 208 -0.77 -10.96 -16.05
C MET A 208 -1.78 -11.46 -15.00
N HIS A 209 -3.06 -11.60 -15.37
CA HIS A 209 -4.08 -12.18 -14.49
C HIS A 209 -3.74 -13.64 -14.15
N LYS A 210 -3.36 -14.47 -15.13
CA LYS A 210 -2.96 -15.86 -14.90
C LYS A 210 -1.75 -15.94 -13.96
N ALA A 211 -0.75 -15.10 -14.14
CA ALA A 211 0.40 -15.03 -13.23
C ALA A 211 0.00 -14.59 -11.81
N LEU A 212 -0.96 -13.68 -11.67
CA LEU A 212 -1.51 -13.26 -10.38
C LEU A 212 -2.30 -14.39 -9.71
N VAL A 213 -3.11 -15.15 -10.46
CA VAL A 213 -3.86 -16.31 -9.97
C VAL A 213 -2.90 -17.40 -9.45
N GLU A 214 -1.87 -17.72 -10.21
CA GLU A 214 -0.83 -18.69 -9.82
C GLU A 214 -0.12 -18.26 -8.53
N ALA A 215 0.34 -17.01 -8.46
CA ALA A 215 0.98 -16.46 -7.27
C ALA A 215 0.04 -16.42 -6.05
N ALA A 216 -1.25 -16.17 -6.24
CA ALA A 216 -2.25 -16.22 -5.16
C ALA A 216 -2.48 -17.66 -4.67
N ALA A 217 -2.47 -18.65 -5.57
CA ALA A 217 -2.67 -20.05 -5.22
C ALA A 217 -1.49 -20.67 -4.47
N GLU A 218 -0.26 -20.21 -4.75
CA GLU A 218 1.00 -20.81 -4.25
C GLU A 218 1.07 -20.95 -2.71
N HIS A 219 0.32 -20.14 -1.98
CA HIS A 219 0.37 -20.08 -0.52
C HIS A 219 -0.81 -20.78 0.19
N ASP A 220 -1.59 -21.57 -0.55
CA ASP A 220 -2.71 -22.35 -0.01
C ASP A 220 -2.91 -23.64 -0.81
N GLU A 221 -2.81 -24.80 -0.14
CA GLU A 221 -2.91 -26.09 -0.79
C GLU A 221 -4.25 -26.29 -1.53
N THR A 222 -5.37 -25.84 -0.93
CA THR A 222 -6.70 -25.98 -1.55
C THR A 222 -6.84 -25.09 -2.78
N LEU A 223 -6.31 -23.87 -2.72
CA LEU A 223 -6.33 -22.95 -3.87
C LEU A 223 -5.40 -23.46 -4.99
N MET A 224 -4.27 -24.07 -4.62
CA MET A 224 -3.35 -24.66 -5.59
C MET A 224 -3.96 -25.87 -6.28
N GLU A 225 -4.60 -26.78 -5.54
CA GLU A 225 -5.34 -27.90 -6.13
C GLU A 225 -6.39 -27.42 -7.13
N LYS A 226 -7.19 -26.44 -6.73
CA LYS A 226 -8.22 -25.84 -7.59
C LYS A 226 -7.62 -25.18 -8.83
N PHE A 227 -6.52 -24.47 -8.70
CA PHE A 227 -5.81 -23.86 -9.83
C PHE A 227 -5.33 -24.91 -10.83
N PHE A 228 -4.81 -26.05 -10.38
CA PHE A 228 -4.42 -27.15 -11.27
C PHE A 228 -5.60 -27.80 -12.00
N GLU A 229 -6.78 -27.80 -11.40
CA GLU A 229 -7.99 -28.37 -12.02
C GLU A 229 -8.68 -27.41 -13.01
N THR A 230 -8.71 -26.12 -12.67
CA THR A 230 -9.57 -25.14 -13.40
C THR A 230 -8.80 -24.00 -14.07
N GLU A 231 -7.51 -23.87 -13.80
CA GLU A 231 -6.63 -22.74 -14.19
C GLU A 231 -7.19 -21.35 -13.78
N SER A 232 -8.11 -21.32 -12.82
CA SER A 232 -8.77 -20.08 -12.38
C SER A 232 -9.16 -20.13 -10.91
N LEU A 233 -9.27 -18.93 -10.30
CA LEU A 233 -9.83 -18.72 -8.97
C LEU A 233 -10.92 -17.65 -9.04
N THR A 234 -11.90 -17.73 -8.16
CA THR A 234 -12.86 -16.64 -7.96
C THR A 234 -12.18 -15.43 -7.34
N GLU A 235 -12.79 -14.25 -7.44
CA GLU A 235 -12.25 -13.03 -6.86
C GLU A 235 -12.00 -13.13 -5.34
N ASP A 236 -12.92 -13.76 -4.61
CA ASP A 236 -12.78 -13.96 -3.17
C ASP A 236 -11.63 -14.93 -2.83
N GLU A 237 -11.45 -15.99 -3.60
CA GLU A 237 -10.32 -16.93 -3.47
C GLU A 237 -9.00 -16.25 -3.81
N MET A 238 -8.95 -15.41 -4.83
CA MET A 238 -7.75 -14.61 -5.14
C MET A 238 -7.42 -13.65 -4.00
N ARG A 239 -8.42 -12.97 -3.43
CA ARG A 239 -8.23 -12.10 -2.27
C ARG A 239 -7.68 -12.85 -1.06
N GLU A 240 -8.20 -14.06 -0.81
CA GLU A 240 -7.71 -14.93 0.26
C GLU A 240 -6.27 -15.39 0.00
N GLY A 241 -5.97 -15.86 -1.20
CA GLY A 241 -4.63 -16.30 -1.58
C GLY A 241 -3.60 -15.17 -1.49
N ILE A 242 -3.93 -13.99 -2.03
CA ILE A 242 -3.07 -12.80 -1.92
C ILE A 242 -2.84 -12.43 -0.45
N ARG A 243 -3.86 -12.49 0.41
CA ARG A 243 -3.73 -12.21 1.84
C ARG A 243 -2.77 -13.19 2.52
N LYS A 244 -2.90 -14.49 2.26
CA LYS A 244 -1.99 -15.52 2.78
C LYS A 244 -0.57 -15.33 2.26
N GLY A 245 -0.40 -15.06 0.95
CA GLY A 245 0.87 -14.75 0.33
C GLY A 245 1.55 -13.51 0.91
N LEU A 246 0.79 -12.46 1.20
CA LEU A 246 1.26 -11.26 1.89
C LEU A 246 1.72 -11.58 3.32
N ALA A 247 0.89 -12.27 4.11
CA ALA A 247 1.22 -12.62 5.50
C ALA A 247 2.49 -13.48 5.58
N ALA A 248 2.66 -14.42 4.65
CA ALA A 248 3.84 -15.29 4.54
C ALA A 248 5.07 -14.58 3.92
N ARG A 249 4.94 -13.31 3.43
CA ARG A 249 5.97 -12.63 2.64
C ARG A 249 6.41 -13.42 1.40
N GLY A 250 5.52 -14.23 0.88
CA GLY A 250 5.69 -14.97 -0.36
C GLY A 250 5.35 -14.18 -1.60
N MET A 251 4.57 -13.10 -1.45
CA MET A 251 4.09 -12.25 -2.53
C MET A 251 4.21 -10.78 -2.17
N PHE A 252 4.60 -9.95 -3.13
CA PHE A 252 4.68 -8.49 -3.02
C PHE A 252 3.88 -7.83 -4.15
N PRO A 253 2.60 -7.52 -3.92
CA PRO A 253 1.75 -6.89 -4.93
C PRO A 253 2.25 -5.50 -5.33
N VAL A 254 2.15 -5.16 -6.63
CA VAL A 254 2.49 -3.84 -7.16
C VAL A 254 1.22 -3.12 -7.62
N PHE A 255 1.02 -1.91 -7.12
CA PHE A 255 -0.08 -1.02 -7.47
C PHE A 255 0.40 0.25 -8.16
N CYS A 256 -0.52 0.90 -8.85
CA CYS A 256 -0.32 2.14 -9.59
C CYS A 256 -1.17 3.27 -9.01
N VAL A 257 -0.57 4.45 -8.78
CA VAL A 257 -1.32 5.65 -8.37
C VAL A 257 -0.71 6.92 -8.97
N CYS A 258 -1.55 7.94 -9.11
CA CYS A 258 -1.11 9.33 -9.17
C CYS A 258 -1.76 10.08 -7.99
N ALA A 259 -1.09 10.04 -6.84
CA ALA A 259 -1.60 10.64 -5.60
C ALA A 259 -1.86 12.15 -5.73
N GLY A 260 -1.11 12.84 -6.58
CA GLY A 260 -1.32 14.27 -6.89
C GLY A 260 -2.68 14.60 -7.52
N LYS A 261 -3.29 13.62 -8.22
CA LYS A 261 -4.56 13.75 -8.93
C LYS A 261 -5.65 12.80 -8.42
N ASP A 262 -5.47 12.14 -7.28
CA ASP A 262 -6.38 11.14 -6.68
C ASP A 262 -6.66 9.90 -7.55
N MET A 263 -5.88 9.68 -8.62
CA MET A 263 -6.06 8.56 -9.52
C MET A 263 -5.49 7.28 -8.90
N GLY A 264 -6.29 6.19 -8.86
CA GLY A 264 -5.95 4.91 -8.26
C GLY A 264 -6.16 4.83 -6.73
N VAL A 265 -6.32 5.95 -6.01
CA VAL A 265 -6.34 6.01 -4.54
C VAL A 265 -7.52 5.26 -3.93
N ARG A 266 -8.74 5.41 -4.47
CA ARG A 266 -9.93 4.67 -4.00
C ARG A 266 -9.77 3.16 -4.15
N ARG A 267 -9.23 2.72 -5.28
CA ARG A 267 -8.99 1.29 -5.53
C ARG A 267 -7.92 0.73 -4.61
N LEU A 268 -6.88 1.52 -4.28
CA LEU A 268 -5.90 1.16 -3.27
C LEU A 268 -6.57 0.99 -1.89
N MET A 269 -7.41 1.93 -1.44
CA MET A 269 -8.13 1.82 -0.16
C MET A 269 -9.03 0.58 -0.10
N GLU A 270 -9.70 0.25 -1.21
CA GLU A 270 -10.51 -0.96 -1.32
C GLU A 270 -9.66 -2.22 -1.13
N PHE A 271 -8.52 -2.31 -1.81
CA PHE A 271 -7.59 -3.43 -1.67
C PHE A 271 -7.05 -3.52 -0.24
N LEU A 272 -6.61 -2.42 0.34
CA LEU A 272 -6.11 -2.37 1.72
C LEU A 272 -7.17 -2.85 2.72
N GLY A 273 -8.41 -2.45 2.55
CA GLY A 273 -9.51 -2.88 3.41
C GLY A 273 -9.85 -4.38 3.30
N ASN A 274 -9.77 -4.93 2.09
CA ASN A 274 -10.27 -6.27 1.79
C ASN A 274 -9.19 -7.35 1.75
N VAL A 275 -7.94 -7.00 1.44
CA VAL A 275 -6.90 -7.98 1.11
C VAL A 275 -5.74 -8.00 2.11
N VAL A 276 -5.29 -6.85 2.66
CA VAL A 276 -4.15 -6.91 3.59
C VAL A 276 -4.47 -7.77 4.83
N PRO A 277 -3.48 -8.47 5.41
CA PRO A 277 -3.69 -9.33 6.57
C PRO A 277 -4.34 -8.60 7.74
N PHE A 278 -5.10 -9.33 8.54
CA PHE A 278 -5.60 -8.89 9.84
C PHE A 278 -4.51 -9.08 10.91
N VAL A 279 -4.65 -8.39 12.02
CA VAL A 279 -3.68 -8.46 13.12
C VAL A 279 -3.51 -9.87 13.69
N ASP A 280 -4.57 -10.68 13.68
CA ASP A 280 -4.58 -12.07 14.16
C ASP A 280 -3.99 -13.08 13.15
N GLU A 281 -3.79 -12.68 11.90
CA GLU A 281 -3.09 -13.45 10.87
C GLU A 281 -1.56 -13.18 10.88
N MET A 282 -1.12 -12.22 11.68
CA MET A 282 0.30 -11.84 11.78
C MET A 282 1.01 -12.63 12.89
N PRO A 283 2.34 -12.77 12.83
CA PRO A 283 3.10 -13.38 13.91
C PRO A 283 2.79 -12.75 15.26
N PRO A 284 2.67 -13.55 16.34
CA PRO A 284 2.29 -13.05 17.65
C PRO A 284 3.32 -12.07 18.20
N VAL A 285 2.82 -11.04 18.88
CA VAL A 285 3.64 -10.07 19.60
C VAL A 285 3.98 -10.60 20.99
N HIS A 286 5.17 -10.31 21.49
CA HIS A 286 5.60 -10.70 22.83
C HIS A 286 5.74 -9.46 23.73
N ASN A 287 5.30 -9.59 24.97
CA ASN A 287 5.51 -8.56 25.98
C ASN A 287 6.97 -8.55 26.46
N THR A 288 7.31 -7.63 27.36
CA THR A 288 8.67 -7.49 27.92
C THR A 288 9.13 -8.68 28.77
N ARG A 289 8.23 -9.62 29.10
CA ARG A 289 8.54 -10.88 29.80
C ARG A 289 8.70 -12.04 28.87
N GLY A 290 8.52 -11.84 27.53
CA GLY A 290 8.54 -12.89 26.53
C GLY A 290 7.24 -13.69 26.42
N GLU A 291 6.15 -13.26 27.07
CA GLU A 291 4.85 -13.90 26.97
C GLU A 291 4.12 -13.45 25.70
N VAL A 292 3.42 -14.37 25.06
CA VAL A 292 2.62 -14.08 23.85
C VAL A 292 1.45 -13.16 24.19
N VAL A 293 1.28 -12.11 23.41
CA VAL A 293 0.12 -11.21 23.47
C VAL A 293 -0.77 -11.50 22.28
N GLU A 294 -1.92 -12.11 22.53
CA GLU A 294 -2.90 -12.40 21.49
C GLU A 294 -3.87 -11.20 21.32
N PRO A 295 -4.22 -10.83 20.07
CA PRO A 295 -5.12 -9.70 19.77
C PRO A 295 -6.61 -10.07 20.02
N LYS A 296 -6.96 -10.41 21.26
CA LYS A 296 -8.32 -10.79 21.67
C LYS A 296 -9.02 -9.65 22.38
N ALA A 297 -10.29 -9.40 22.02
CA ALA A 297 -11.09 -8.32 22.62
C ALA A 297 -11.39 -8.52 24.12
N ASP A 298 -11.45 -9.77 24.56
CA ASP A 298 -11.67 -10.20 25.96
C ASP A 298 -10.38 -10.53 26.71
N GLY A 299 -9.23 -10.35 26.05
CA GLY A 299 -7.91 -10.59 26.63
C GLY A 299 -7.46 -9.48 27.61
N PRO A 300 -6.33 -9.70 28.31
CA PRO A 300 -5.77 -8.68 29.19
C PRO A 300 -5.30 -7.46 28.39
N THR A 301 -5.54 -6.26 28.96
CA THR A 301 -5.11 -5.01 28.32
C THR A 301 -3.58 -4.97 28.22
N SER A 302 -3.08 -4.75 26.99
CA SER A 302 -1.66 -4.57 26.69
C SER A 302 -1.43 -3.22 26.05
N LEU A 303 -0.33 -2.54 26.44
CA LEU A 303 0.04 -1.21 25.93
C LEU A 303 1.48 -1.25 25.45
N PHE A 304 1.69 -0.63 24.29
CA PHE A 304 3.03 -0.40 23.72
C PHE A 304 3.20 1.08 23.37
N PHE A 305 4.15 1.75 24.02
CA PHE A 305 4.47 3.16 23.76
C PHE A 305 5.47 3.23 22.60
N PHE A 306 5.04 3.69 21.44
CA PHE A 306 5.86 3.76 20.23
C PHE A 306 6.23 5.20 19.82
N LYS A 307 5.50 6.19 20.33
CA LYS A 307 5.73 7.59 20.00
C LYS A 307 5.33 8.50 21.17
N THR A 308 6.14 9.53 21.42
CA THR A 308 5.78 10.64 22.30
C THR A 308 5.40 11.84 21.45
N ALA A 309 4.26 12.46 21.75
CA ALA A 309 3.82 13.71 21.15
C ALA A 309 3.65 14.76 22.26
N VAL A 310 3.98 16.01 21.95
CA VAL A 310 3.73 17.18 22.81
C VAL A 310 2.74 18.05 22.06
N GLU A 311 1.62 18.38 22.71
CA GLU A 311 0.61 19.33 22.22
C GLU A 311 0.99 20.77 22.53
#